data_0071ed7092dc02436346115465bc9b00
#
_entry.id   0071ed7092dc02436346115465bc9b00
#
_cell.length_a   1.000
_cell.length_b   1.000
_cell.length_c   1.000
_cell.angle_alpha   90.00
_cell.angle_beta   90.00
_cell.angle_gamma   90.00
#
_symmetry.space_group_name_H-M   'P 1'
#
loop_
_entity.id
_entity.type
_entity.pdbx_description
1 polymer ?
#
loop_
_entity_poly.entity_id
_entity_poly.type
_entity_poly.pdbx_seq_one_letter_code
_entity_poly.pdbx_strand_id
1 'polypeptide(L)'
;MLSYRHAFHAGNHADILKHYLFSLTLDYFNQKDKPYCVVDTHAGAGMYRLNSDYSKQNLEYKTGISKLLAAKTLPASLTTFTALIRSFNANENLNLYPGSPKIAEQYLRIKDQLRLFELHPSDNKILQDNFSAANTKQTKIAMSDGFEGLKACLPPSSKRGIVIIDPPYEDKTDYQRVVSCLQDSLKRFATGTYLIWYPLL
;
A
#
# COMPACT_ATOMS: atom_id res chain seq x y z
N MET A 1 13.01 11.09 -15.25
CA MET A 1 13.09 9.62 -15.52
C MET A 1 12.72 8.95 -14.22
N LEU A 2 11.66 8.13 -14.18
CA LEU A 2 11.26 7.44 -12.96
C LEU A 2 12.30 6.34 -12.68
N SER A 3 13.22 6.57 -11.75
CA SER A 3 14.30 5.64 -11.40
C SER A 3 14.01 4.86 -10.14
N TYR A 4 13.16 5.40 -9.25
CA TYR A 4 12.78 4.75 -8.01
C TYR A 4 12.09 3.42 -8.24
N ARG A 5 12.57 2.42 -7.53
CA ARG A 5 11.93 1.11 -7.44
C ARG A 5 11.80 0.69 -6.00
N HIS A 6 10.58 0.60 -5.54
CA HIS A 6 10.30 0.20 -4.15
C HIS A 6 10.84 -1.20 -3.82
N ALA A 7 11.06 -2.05 -4.81
CA ALA A 7 11.64 -3.38 -4.66
C ALA A 7 12.98 -3.40 -3.90
N PHE A 8 13.75 -2.30 -3.92
CA PHE A 8 15.01 -2.18 -3.14
C PHE A 8 14.77 -2.06 -1.63
N HIS A 9 13.63 -1.50 -1.23
CA HIS A 9 13.30 -1.12 0.14
C HIS A 9 12.22 -2.00 0.77
N ALA A 10 11.62 -2.89 -0.03
CA ALA A 10 10.49 -3.70 0.39
C ALA A 10 10.77 -4.47 1.68
N GLY A 11 9.90 -4.31 2.66
CA GLY A 11 10.00 -4.96 3.96
C GLY A 11 11.02 -4.35 4.92
N ASN A 12 11.53 -3.15 4.66
CA ASN A 12 12.35 -2.40 5.62
C ASN A 12 11.51 -1.89 6.81
N HIS A 13 12.13 -1.24 7.78
CA HIS A 13 11.45 -0.74 8.98
C HIS A 13 10.38 0.32 8.66
N ALA A 14 10.57 1.14 7.62
CA ALA A 14 9.64 2.16 7.18
C ALA A 14 8.36 1.52 6.60
N ASP A 15 8.54 0.51 5.74
CA ASP A 15 7.43 -0.27 5.20
C ASP A 15 6.63 -0.97 6.30
N ILE A 16 7.31 -1.55 7.29
CA ILE A 16 6.63 -2.21 8.42
C ILE A 16 5.72 -1.21 9.14
N LEU A 17 6.24 -0.04 9.48
CA LEU A 17 5.46 0.97 10.18
C LEU A 17 4.26 1.44 9.34
N LYS A 18 4.50 1.78 8.09
CA LYS A 18 3.46 2.19 7.13
C LYS A 18 2.37 1.13 6.98
N HIS A 19 2.75 -0.09 6.67
CA HIS A 19 1.83 -1.19 6.40
C HIS A 19 1.12 -1.69 7.66
N TYR A 20 1.77 -1.62 8.82
CA TYR A 20 1.13 -1.91 10.10
C TYR A 20 0.03 -0.89 10.43
N LEU A 21 0.32 0.42 10.33
CA LEU A 21 -0.68 1.47 10.53
C LEU A 21 -1.83 1.36 9.52
N PHE A 22 -1.50 1.03 8.28
CA PHE A 22 -2.50 0.80 7.24
C PHE A 22 -3.40 -0.40 7.58
N SER A 23 -2.83 -1.52 8.03
CA SER A 23 -3.59 -2.71 8.45
C SER A 23 -4.52 -2.41 9.61
N LEU A 24 -4.07 -1.66 10.63
CA LEU A 24 -4.91 -1.23 11.76
C LEU A 24 -6.08 -0.35 11.28
N THR A 25 -5.82 0.52 10.30
CA THR A 25 -6.87 1.38 9.72
C THR A 25 -7.91 0.56 8.98
N LEU A 26 -7.47 -0.43 8.18
CA LEU A 26 -8.37 -1.34 7.46
C LEU A 26 -9.21 -2.18 8.42
N ASP A 27 -8.58 -2.70 9.48
CA ASP A 27 -9.28 -3.46 10.52
C ASP A 27 -10.35 -2.61 11.22
N TYR A 28 -10.01 -1.37 11.58
CA TYR A 28 -10.98 -0.43 12.14
C TYR A 28 -12.15 -0.16 11.18
N PHE A 29 -11.89 -0.03 9.88
CA PHE A 29 -12.96 0.14 8.89
C PHE A 29 -13.87 -1.08 8.81
N ASN A 30 -13.34 -2.28 9.00
CA ASN A 30 -14.11 -3.53 8.96
C ASN A 30 -15.02 -3.74 10.18
N GLN A 31 -14.84 -3.00 11.27
CA GLN A 31 -15.73 -3.06 12.44
C GLN A 31 -17.16 -2.58 12.12
N LYS A 32 -17.38 -1.83 11.05
CA LYS A 32 -18.70 -1.39 10.61
C LYS A 32 -19.11 -2.12 9.33
N ASP A 33 -20.33 -2.66 9.31
CA ASP A 33 -20.89 -3.28 8.10
C ASP A 33 -21.41 -2.23 7.11
N LYS A 34 -20.49 -1.32 6.71
CA LYS A 34 -20.73 -0.32 5.65
C LYS A 34 -19.57 -0.41 4.67
N PRO A 35 -19.84 -0.48 3.37
CA PRO A 35 -18.77 -0.54 2.38
C PRO A 35 -17.89 0.70 2.40
N TYR A 36 -16.65 0.52 1.95
CA TYR A 36 -15.67 1.59 1.81
C TYR A 36 -14.85 1.44 0.53
N CYS A 37 -14.15 2.48 0.16
CA CYS A 37 -13.20 2.48 -0.93
C CYS A 37 -11.80 2.75 -0.40
N VAL A 38 -10.83 1.94 -0.82
CA VAL A 38 -9.41 2.22 -0.65
C VAL A 38 -8.89 2.81 -1.94
N VAL A 39 -8.16 3.90 -1.85
CA VAL A 39 -7.44 4.51 -2.97
C VAL A 39 -5.96 4.55 -2.62
N ASP A 40 -5.14 3.89 -3.44
CA ASP A 40 -3.69 3.90 -3.34
C ASP A 40 -3.11 4.69 -4.52
N THR A 41 -2.51 5.84 -4.22
CA THR A 41 -2.03 6.77 -5.25
C THR A 41 -0.68 6.37 -5.84
N HIS A 42 0.09 5.51 -5.16
CA HIS A 42 1.41 5.07 -5.58
C HIS A 42 1.57 3.58 -5.24
N ALA A 43 0.84 2.75 -5.99
CA ALA A 43 0.61 1.35 -5.64
C ALA A 43 1.86 0.45 -5.78
N GLY A 44 2.87 0.88 -6.53
CA GLY A 44 4.04 0.06 -6.82
C GLY A 44 3.67 -1.25 -7.53
N ALA A 45 4.52 -2.25 -7.37
CA ALA A 45 4.30 -3.58 -7.94
C ALA A 45 3.26 -4.43 -7.17
N GLY A 46 2.81 -3.99 -6.01
CA GLY A 46 1.83 -4.68 -5.15
C GLY A 46 2.37 -5.88 -4.39
N MET A 47 3.32 -6.62 -4.92
CA MET A 47 4.00 -7.75 -4.27
C MET A 47 5.49 -7.74 -4.66
N TYR A 48 6.35 -7.98 -3.68
CA TYR A 48 7.79 -7.92 -3.85
C TYR A 48 8.46 -9.26 -3.50
N ARG A 49 9.36 -9.72 -4.37
CA ARG A 49 10.18 -10.92 -4.11
C ARG A 49 11.44 -10.50 -3.35
N LEU A 50 11.60 -10.96 -2.11
CA LEU A 50 12.75 -10.64 -1.26
C LEU A 50 14.05 -11.38 -1.66
N ASN A 51 13.94 -12.37 -2.53
CA ASN A 51 15.08 -13.06 -3.14
C ASN A 51 15.45 -12.54 -4.55
N SER A 52 14.83 -11.44 -4.99
CA SER A 52 15.15 -10.78 -6.25
C SER A 52 16.53 -10.10 -6.22
N ASP A 53 17.10 -9.84 -7.39
CA ASP A 53 18.38 -9.14 -7.50
C ASP A 53 18.31 -7.72 -6.92
N TYR A 54 17.16 -7.07 -6.99
CA TYR A 54 16.91 -5.77 -6.38
C TYR A 54 16.99 -5.83 -4.85
N SER A 55 16.27 -6.77 -4.22
CA SER A 55 16.26 -6.92 -2.76
C SER A 55 17.60 -7.43 -2.20
N LYS A 56 18.37 -8.19 -3.00
CA LYS A 56 19.70 -8.69 -2.62
C LYS A 56 20.76 -7.59 -2.54
N GLN A 57 20.59 -6.47 -3.24
CA GLN A 57 21.56 -5.38 -3.21
C GLN A 57 21.62 -4.68 -1.85
N ASN A 58 20.46 -4.39 -1.24
CA ASN A 58 20.39 -3.62 0.01
C ASN A 58 20.09 -4.48 1.24
N LEU A 59 19.42 -5.63 1.08
CA LEU A 59 19.05 -6.56 2.17
C LEU A 59 18.27 -5.90 3.33
N GLU A 60 17.61 -4.78 3.09
CA GLU A 60 16.91 -4.00 4.12
C GLU A 60 15.81 -4.79 4.84
N TYR A 61 15.17 -5.74 4.14
CA TYR A 61 14.19 -6.63 4.75
C TYR A 61 14.76 -7.47 5.92
N LYS A 62 16.08 -7.74 5.95
CA LYS A 62 16.73 -8.51 7.03
C LYS A 62 16.68 -7.77 8.35
N THR A 63 16.90 -6.45 8.32
CA THR A 63 16.81 -5.58 9.51
C THR A 63 15.39 -5.12 9.80
N GLY A 64 14.49 -5.28 8.82
CA GLY A 64 13.07 -4.99 8.89
C GLY A 64 12.23 -6.21 9.23
N ILE A 65 11.47 -6.69 8.24
CA ILE A 65 10.46 -7.74 8.44
C ILE A 65 11.03 -9.06 8.97
N SER A 66 12.23 -9.49 8.54
CA SER A 66 12.84 -10.71 9.07
C SER A 66 13.08 -10.62 10.57
N LYS A 67 13.54 -9.46 11.06
CA LYS A 67 13.75 -9.23 12.49
C LYS A 67 12.43 -9.24 13.26
N LEU A 68 11.38 -8.63 12.71
CA LEU A 68 10.06 -8.62 13.31
C LEU A 68 9.47 -10.05 13.42
N LEU A 69 9.61 -10.85 12.35
CA LEU A 69 9.11 -12.23 12.32
C LEU A 69 9.90 -13.18 13.25
N ALA A 70 11.14 -12.84 13.58
CA ALA A 70 11.97 -13.61 14.52
C ALA A 70 11.73 -13.23 15.99
N ALA A 71 10.96 -12.19 16.28
CA ALA A 71 10.70 -11.76 17.65
C ALA A 71 9.87 -12.80 18.42
N LYS A 72 10.34 -13.14 19.62
CA LYS A 72 9.70 -14.18 20.46
C LYS A 72 8.38 -13.74 21.07
N THR A 73 8.25 -12.46 21.34
CA THR A 73 7.06 -11.85 21.94
C THR A 73 6.71 -10.57 21.19
N LEU A 74 5.45 -10.47 20.82
CA LEU A 74 4.89 -9.30 20.12
C LEU A 74 3.57 -8.89 20.79
N PRO A 75 3.23 -7.59 20.80
CA PRO A 75 1.86 -7.15 21.10
C PRO A 75 0.86 -7.82 20.16
N ALA A 76 -0.38 -8.04 20.62
CA ALA A 76 -1.41 -8.75 19.86
C ALA A 76 -1.65 -8.18 18.45
N SER A 77 -1.67 -6.86 18.29
CA SER A 77 -1.83 -6.20 17.00
C SER A 77 -0.68 -6.47 16.02
N LEU A 78 0.56 -6.52 16.51
CA LEU A 78 1.72 -6.91 15.70
C LEU A 78 1.73 -8.41 15.39
N THR A 79 1.20 -9.25 16.28
CA THR A 79 1.03 -10.68 16.00
C THR A 79 0.07 -10.87 14.82
N THR A 80 -1.05 -10.14 14.78
CA THR A 80 -1.99 -10.17 13.65
C THR A 80 -1.32 -9.70 12.36
N PHE A 81 -0.57 -8.62 12.41
CA PHE A 81 0.16 -8.11 11.24
C PHE A 81 1.22 -9.11 10.73
N THR A 82 1.99 -9.73 11.62
CA THR A 82 2.98 -10.74 11.22
C THR A 82 2.32 -12.00 10.66
N ALA A 83 1.16 -12.41 11.18
CA ALA A 83 0.37 -13.49 10.62
C ALA A 83 -0.11 -13.17 9.20
N LEU A 84 -0.55 -11.94 8.94
CA LEU A 84 -0.88 -11.46 7.60
C LEU A 84 0.33 -11.59 6.66
N ILE A 85 1.52 -11.11 7.06
CA ILE A 85 2.71 -11.24 6.21
C ILE A 85 3.07 -12.71 5.94
N ARG A 86 2.97 -13.57 6.95
CA ARG A 86 3.21 -15.01 6.80
C ARG A 86 2.24 -15.68 5.83
N SER A 87 0.98 -15.24 5.76
CA SER A 87 -0.03 -15.83 4.87
C SER A 87 0.30 -15.71 3.37
N PHE A 88 1.19 -14.81 2.99
CA PHE A 88 1.71 -14.68 1.62
C PHE A 88 2.89 -15.62 1.34
N ASN A 89 3.38 -16.33 2.35
CA ASN A 89 4.60 -17.13 2.25
C ASN A 89 4.32 -18.61 2.60
N ALA A 90 4.75 -19.51 1.73
CA ALA A 90 4.67 -20.95 1.99
C ALA A 90 5.85 -21.40 2.86
N ASN A 91 5.60 -22.42 3.71
CA ASN A 91 6.65 -23.18 4.44
C ASN A 91 7.58 -22.31 5.30
N GLU A 92 7.06 -21.27 5.96
CA GLU A 92 7.82 -20.35 6.85
C GLU A 92 8.99 -19.58 6.18
N ASN A 93 9.24 -19.82 4.90
CA ASN A 93 10.28 -19.09 4.16
C ASN A 93 9.78 -17.71 3.74
N LEU A 94 10.41 -16.68 4.22
CA LEU A 94 10.10 -15.29 3.85
C LEU A 94 10.68 -14.97 2.46
N ASN A 95 9.88 -15.22 1.42
CA ASN A 95 10.24 -14.97 0.02
C ASN A 95 9.49 -13.78 -0.57
N LEU A 96 8.31 -13.48 -0.04
CA LEU A 96 7.42 -12.44 -0.55
C LEU A 96 7.09 -11.43 0.54
N TYR A 97 7.03 -10.17 0.13
CA TYR A 97 6.52 -9.10 0.98
C TYR A 97 5.39 -8.35 0.27
N PRO A 98 4.19 -8.25 0.86
CA PRO A 98 3.07 -7.54 0.26
C PRO A 98 3.27 -6.02 0.38
N GLY A 99 3.04 -5.31 -0.72
CA GLY A 99 2.83 -3.87 -0.70
C GLY A 99 1.41 -3.52 -0.23
N SER A 100 1.16 -2.22 -0.07
CA SER A 100 -0.16 -1.69 0.32
C SER A 100 -1.33 -2.26 -0.49
N PRO A 101 -1.23 -2.47 -1.85
CA PRO A 101 -2.34 -3.04 -2.61
C PRO A 101 -2.73 -4.46 -2.17
N LYS A 102 -1.73 -5.33 -1.95
CA LYS A 102 -1.99 -6.72 -1.53
C LYS A 102 -2.45 -6.81 -0.08
N ILE A 103 -1.97 -5.90 0.77
CA ILE A 103 -2.50 -5.77 2.13
C ILE A 103 -3.96 -5.33 2.08
N ALA A 104 -4.30 -4.30 1.31
CA ALA A 104 -5.69 -3.85 1.16
C ALA A 104 -6.60 -5.00 0.69
N GLU A 105 -6.17 -5.75 -0.34
CA GLU A 105 -6.94 -6.86 -0.89
C GLU A 105 -7.37 -7.88 0.17
N GLN A 106 -6.52 -8.19 1.16
CA GLN A 106 -6.83 -9.13 2.23
C GLN A 106 -7.94 -8.67 3.18
N TYR A 107 -8.18 -7.37 3.28
CA TYR A 107 -9.19 -6.79 4.14
C TYR A 107 -10.50 -6.47 3.42
N LEU A 108 -10.50 -6.44 2.08
CA LEU A 108 -11.70 -6.07 1.31
C LEU A 108 -12.80 -7.12 1.42
N ARG A 109 -14.00 -6.64 1.71
CA ARG A 109 -15.23 -7.44 1.67
C ARG A 109 -15.90 -7.27 0.29
N ILE A 110 -16.88 -8.08 -0.03
CA ILE A 110 -17.52 -8.15 -1.37
C ILE A 110 -17.98 -6.79 -1.92
N LYS A 111 -18.44 -5.88 -1.04
CA LYS A 111 -18.97 -4.56 -1.43
C LYS A 111 -17.93 -3.44 -1.39
N ASP A 112 -16.72 -3.72 -0.86
CA ASP A 112 -15.66 -2.73 -0.77
C ASP A 112 -14.97 -2.56 -2.13
N GLN A 113 -14.27 -1.46 -2.32
CA GLN A 113 -13.62 -1.12 -3.59
C GLN A 113 -12.16 -0.76 -3.37
N LEU A 114 -11.35 -1.07 -4.38
CA LEU A 114 -9.92 -0.74 -4.44
C LEU A 114 -9.61 0.00 -5.75
N ARG A 115 -8.91 1.11 -5.63
CA ARG A 115 -8.45 1.94 -6.74
C ARG A 115 -6.95 2.11 -6.61
N LEU A 116 -6.22 1.61 -7.59
CA LEU A 116 -4.75 1.56 -7.59
C LEU A 116 -4.22 2.39 -8.74
N PHE A 117 -3.29 3.27 -8.44
CA PHE A 117 -2.59 4.09 -9.42
C PHE A 117 -1.10 3.79 -9.37
N GLU A 118 -0.52 3.48 -10.52
CA GLU A 118 0.92 3.28 -10.66
C GLU A 118 1.37 3.84 -12.01
N LEU A 119 2.26 4.81 -11.94
CA LEU A 119 2.70 5.55 -13.13
C LEU A 119 3.86 4.84 -13.85
N HIS A 120 4.70 4.08 -13.10
CA HIS A 120 5.85 3.41 -13.68
C HIS A 120 5.41 2.18 -14.52
N PRO A 121 5.69 2.14 -15.83
CA PRO A 121 5.12 1.11 -16.72
C PRO A 121 5.44 -0.33 -16.29
N SER A 122 6.70 -0.59 -15.86
CA SER A 122 7.08 -1.94 -15.46
C SER A 122 6.45 -2.36 -14.14
N ASP A 123 6.32 -1.46 -13.17
CA ASP A 123 5.69 -1.79 -11.89
C ASP A 123 4.18 -1.90 -12.05
N ASN A 124 3.56 -1.08 -12.91
CA ASN A 124 2.16 -1.23 -13.27
C ASN A 124 1.87 -2.59 -13.92
N LYS A 125 2.74 -3.05 -14.84
CA LYS A 125 2.61 -4.38 -15.45
C LYS A 125 2.65 -5.48 -14.38
N ILE A 126 3.63 -5.44 -13.48
CA ILE A 126 3.74 -6.42 -12.38
C ILE A 126 2.51 -6.34 -11.45
N LEU A 127 2.02 -5.13 -11.16
CA LEU A 127 0.81 -4.91 -10.39
C LEU A 127 -0.41 -5.57 -11.04
N GLN A 128 -0.59 -5.38 -12.34
CA GLN A 128 -1.68 -6.01 -13.10
C GLN A 128 -1.57 -7.55 -13.06
N ASP A 129 -0.36 -8.10 -13.23
CA ASP A 129 -0.12 -9.54 -13.15
C ASP A 129 -0.47 -10.08 -11.75
N ASN A 130 -0.08 -9.38 -10.70
CA ASN A 130 -0.37 -9.74 -9.31
C ASN A 130 -1.87 -9.68 -8.97
N PHE A 131 -2.66 -8.92 -9.73
CA PHE A 131 -4.10 -8.77 -9.58
C PHE A 131 -4.91 -9.44 -10.70
N SER A 132 -4.30 -10.28 -11.54
CA SER A 132 -4.94 -10.91 -12.69
C SER A 132 -6.18 -11.74 -12.33
N ALA A 133 -6.22 -12.33 -11.14
CA ALA A 133 -7.36 -13.08 -10.61
C ALA A 133 -8.35 -12.21 -9.82
N ALA A 134 -8.08 -10.92 -9.63
CA ALA A 134 -8.92 -10.06 -8.83
C ALA A 134 -10.25 -9.74 -9.53
N ASN A 135 -11.29 -9.50 -8.73
CA ASN A 135 -12.58 -9.06 -9.25
C ASN A 135 -12.47 -7.65 -9.82
N THR A 136 -12.56 -7.51 -11.14
CA THR A 136 -12.43 -6.24 -11.86
C THR A 136 -13.51 -5.20 -11.52
N LYS A 137 -14.64 -5.62 -10.94
CA LYS A 137 -15.65 -4.70 -10.41
C LYS A 137 -15.22 -4.09 -9.07
N GLN A 138 -14.49 -4.86 -8.28
CA GLN A 138 -14.00 -4.45 -6.97
C GLN A 138 -12.70 -3.67 -7.09
N THR A 139 -11.72 -4.22 -7.83
CA THR A 139 -10.38 -3.64 -7.99
C THR A 139 -10.23 -3.03 -9.37
N LYS A 140 -9.76 -1.79 -9.42
CA LYS A 140 -9.38 -1.11 -10.67
C LYS A 140 -7.96 -0.59 -10.56
N ILE A 141 -7.16 -0.87 -11.58
CA ILE A 141 -5.78 -0.44 -11.71
C ILE A 141 -5.68 0.51 -12.89
N ALA A 142 -5.03 1.65 -12.70
CA ALA A 142 -4.78 2.63 -13.75
C ALA A 142 -3.29 2.95 -13.84
N MET A 143 -2.76 2.93 -15.06
CA MET A 143 -1.42 3.43 -15.34
C MET A 143 -1.50 4.96 -15.54
N SER A 144 -1.52 5.68 -14.43
CA SER A 144 -1.64 7.13 -14.43
C SER A 144 -1.09 7.74 -13.14
N ASP A 145 -0.89 9.06 -13.16
CA ASP A 145 -0.52 9.81 -11.98
C ASP A 145 -1.59 9.71 -10.90
N GLY A 146 -1.21 9.23 -9.72
CA GLY A 146 -2.13 8.98 -8.62
C GLY A 146 -2.67 10.25 -7.97
N PHE A 147 -1.93 11.35 -7.97
CA PHE A 147 -2.43 12.63 -7.49
C PHE A 147 -3.60 13.15 -8.35
N GLU A 148 -3.49 13.01 -9.67
CA GLU A 148 -4.57 13.36 -10.58
C GLU A 148 -5.73 12.34 -10.54
N GLY A 149 -5.40 11.05 -10.49
CA GLY A 149 -6.38 9.98 -10.44
C GLY A 149 -7.25 10.02 -9.18
N LEU A 150 -6.69 10.46 -8.05
CA LEU A 150 -7.42 10.58 -6.79
C LEU A 150 -8.62 11.53 -6.90
N LYS A 151 -8.52 12.60 -7.66
CA LYS A 151 -9.59 13.59 -7.85
C LYS A 151 -10.88 12.95 -8.37
N ALA A 152 -10.76 11.97 -9.27
CA ALA A 152 -11.91 11.25 -9.84
C ALA A 152 -12.49 10.19 -8.88
N CYS A 153 -11.75 9.80 -7.83
CA CYS A 153 -12.19 8.82 -6.84
C CYS A 153 -12.91 9.44 -5.64
N LEU A 154 -12.88 10.77 -5.49
CA LEU A 154 -13.41 11.47 -4.32
C LEU A 154 -14.61 12.38 -4.66
N PRO A 155 -15.69 12.33 -3.85
CA PRO A 155 -15.93 11.35 -2.79
C PRO A 155 -16.29 9.98 -3.36
N PRO A 156 -15.92 8.87 -2.72
CA PRO A 156 -16.33 7.54 -3.18
C PRO A 156 -17.86 7.37 -3.02
N SER A 157 -18.46 6.50 -3.84
CA SER A 157 -19.90 6.23 -3.80
C SER A 157 -20.39 5.74 -2.43
N SER A 158 -19.54 5.02 -1.70
CA SER A 158 -19.78 4.58 -0.32
C SER A 158 -19.81 5.71 0.71
N LYS A 159 -19.34 6.92 0.34
CA LYS A 159 -19.08 8.06 1.25
C LYS A 159 -18.22 7.67 2.47
N ARG A 160 -17.40 6.64 2.30
CA ARG A 160 -16.50 6.10 3.30
C ARG A 160 -15.24 5.60 2.59
N GLY A 161 -14.07 6.07 2.96
CA GLY A 161 -12.85 5.74 2.22
C GLY A 161 -11.57 5.99 3.00
N ILE A 162 -10.54 5.25 2.57
CA ILE A 162 -9.16 5.37 3.00
C ILE A 162 -8.34 5.74 1.76
N VAL A 163 -7.52 6.76 1.89
CA VAL A 163 -6.56 7.16 0.85
C VAL A 163 -5.16 6.99 1.42
N ILE A 164 -4.30 6.25 0.71
CA ILE A 164 -2.87 6.17 1.01
C ILE A 164 -2.11 6.97 -0.04
N ILE A 165 -1.22 7.86 0.42
CA ILE A 165 -0.39 8.75 -0.40
C ILE A 165 1.06 8.53 -0.01
N ASP A 166 1.82 7.89 -0.88
CA ASP A 166 3.20 7.48 -0.63
C ASP A 166 4.05 7.65 -1.91
N PRO A 167 4.27 8.90 -2.37
CA PRO A 167 5.12 9.14 -3.54
C PRO A 167 6.59 8.82 -3.22
N PRO A 168 7.43 8.61 -4.24
CA PRO A 168 8.83 8.22 -4.06
C PRO A 168 9.72 9.33 -3.47
N TYR A 169 9.28 10.58 -3.50
CA TYR A 169 10.03 11.77 -3.07
C TYR A 169 11.42 11.92 -3.73
N GLU A 170 11.61 11.30 -4.90
CA GLU A 170 12.80 11.57 -5.74
C GLU A 170 12.85 13.04 -6.20
N ASP A 171 11.69 13.59 -6.49
CA ASP A 171 11.52 15.00 -6.78
C ASP A 171 11.04 15.74 -5.53
N LYS A 172 11.80 16.77 -5.11
CA LYS A 172 11.42 17.62 -3.97
C LYS A 172 10.05 18.29 -4.16
N THR A 173 9.56 18.41 -5.38
CA THR A 173 8.22 18.92 -5.67
C THR A 173 7.12 17.99 -5.15
N ASP A 174 7.40 16.71 -4.91
CA ASP A 174 6.42 15.77 -4.36
C ASP A 174 5.89 16.21 -2.99
N TYR A 175 6.71 16.84 -2.15
CA TYR A 175 6.22 17.41 -0.89
C TYR A 175 5.11 18.44 -1.11
N GLN A 176 5.30 19.36 -2.07
CA GLN A 176 4.28 20.35 -2.40
C GLN A 176 3.06 19.72 -3.09
N ARG A 177 3.28 18.71 -3.92
CA ARG A 177 2.21 17.96 -4.59
C ARG A 177 1.32 17.22 -3.59
N VAL A 178 1.91 16.58 -2.57
CA VAL A 178 1.17 15.95 -1.47
C VAL A 178 0.30 16.95 -0.73
N VAL A 179 0.84 18.11 -0.36
CA VAL A 179 0.08 19.16 0.33
C VAL A 179 -1.10 19.65 -0.55
N SER A 180 -0.85 19.95 -1.81
CA SER A 180 -1.87 20.42 -2.76
C SER A 180 -2.95 19.35 -2.99
N CYS A 181 -2.54 18.10 -3.14
CA CYS A 181 -3.43 16.96 -3.30
C CYS A 181 -4.32 16.77 -2.07
N LEU A 182 -3.74 16.87 -0.86
CA LEU A 182 -4.51 16.76 0.39
C LEU A 182 -5.52 17.91 0.54
N GLN A 183 -5.11 19.13 0.24
CA GLN A 183 -6.00 20.31 0.28
C GLN A 183 -7.20 20.17 -0.66
N ASP A 184 -6.99 19.71 -1.89
CA ASP A 184 -8.08 19.44 -2.84
C ASP A 184 -8.95 18.26 -2.38
N SER A 185 -8.32 17.18 -1.88
CA SER A 185 -9.03 16.00 -1.39
C SER A 185 -9.93 16.32 -0.20
N LEU A 186 -9.48 17.14 0.74
CA LEU A 186 -10.28 17.57 1.89
C LEU A 186 -11.48 18.43 1.48
N LYS A 187 -11.36 19.27 0.43
CA LYS A 187 -12.50 20.01 -0.12
C LYS A 187 -13.55 19.08 -0.71
N ARG A 188 -13.14 17.95 -1.34
CA ARG A 188 -14.04 16.98 -1.96
C ARG A 188 -14.61 15.98 -0.96
N PHE A 189 -13.80 15.55 0.00
CA PHE A 189 -14.14 14.47 0.92
C PHE A 189 -13.48 14.70 2.30
N ALA A 190 -13.98 15.70 3.05
CA ALA A 190 -13.44 16.10 4.35
C ALA A 190 -13.51 14.99 5.42
N THR A 191 -14.44 14.04 5.27
CA THR A 191 -14.62 12.92 6.22
C THR A 191 -13.82 11.67 5.86
N GLY A 192 -12.98 11.76 4.83
CA GLY A 192 -12.06 10.69 4.43
C GLY A 192 -10.95 10.45 5.45
N THR A 193 -10.42 9.24 5.45
CA THR A 193 -9.21 8.90 6.19
C THR A 193 -8.03 8.96 5.22
N TYR A 194 -7.03 9.78 5.53
CA TYR A 194 -5.85 9.99 4.70
C TYR A 194 -4.62 9.52 5.44
N LEU A 195 -3.93 8.53 4.90
CA LEU A 195 -2.62 8.05 5.33
C LEU A 195 -1.55 8.63 4.41
N ILE A 196 -0.75 9.53 4.94
CA ILE A 196 0.32 10.19 4.20
C ILE A 196 1.64 9.70 4.75
N TRP A 197 2.43 9.08 3.89
CA TRP A 197 3.78 8.68 4.22
C TRP A 197 4.77 9.69 3.63
N TYR A 198 5.75 10.12 4.43
CA TYR A 198 6.84 10.98 4.00
C TYR A 198 8.11 10.68 4.78
N PRO A 199 9.30 10.74 4.16
CA PRO A 199 10.56 10.55 4.85
C PRO A 199 10.87 11.78 5.73
N LEU A 200 11.52 11.53 6.87
CA LEU A 200 12.17 12.58 7.63
C LEU A 200 13.48 12.96 6.91
N LEU A 201 13.64 14.23 6.59
CA LEU A 201 14.87 14.79 5.99
C LEU A 201 15.87 15.13 7.08
#